data_45e8425709747d9a30f2abbd030e5d76
#
_entry.id   45e8425709747d9a30f2abbd030e5d76
#
_cell.length_a   1.000
_cell.length_b   1.000
_cell.length_c   1.000
_cell.angle_alpha   90.00
_cell.angle_beta   90.00
_cell.angle_gamma   90.00
#
_symmetry.space_group_name_H-M   'P 1'
#
loop_
_entity.id
_entity.type
_entity.pdbx_description
1 polymer ?
#
loop_
_entity_poly.entity_id
_entity_poly.type
_entity_poly.pdbx_seq_one_letter_code
_entity_poly.pdbx_strand_id
1 'polypeptide(L)'
;MDHEFERGRAHAVERDREAAFGLADRFEPPDRLYLDGNSLGPLSDPAEAAVQDVLEEWRRLGIRAWTDADPPWFYYGERLGDRLAPLLGAHRDEVVAANSTTVNIHTLIGTFLDRCRAEGRGQAILVDELDFPTDHYAIRAQLRARGLDPEDALVVVESRDGRTIEPVDVEAALEANPDIGIVFLPSVFYRSGQRLDLDRLTGAAHAHDAYAGFDLAHSIGVVPHDLTNGGVDFAVWCSYKYLNAGPGAIGGLFVNRAYHGETPGLPGWWGHAKDTQFEMRQTYTPAESAGAWQIGTVPVLSAAPLWGVLDLVDAVGMDRLRDRSKALTAYLIYLVDERLPSCTVGTPRAPERRGGHVAIEHPEAYRVSLALKDRGVVVDFRPPDVVRLCPSPYFIGFEDVYDAIETLEAVLEDAAYEDYDEQVEGVT
;
A
#
# COMPACT_ATOMS: atom_id res chain seq x y z
N MET A 1 6.43 -26.66 -0.70
CA MET A 1 5.39 -27.05 -1.67
C MET A 1 6.11 -27.17 -3.00
N ASP A 2 6.56 -28.38 -3.31
CA ASP A 2 7.16 -28.73 -4.59
C ASP A 2 5.98 -28.87 -5.56
N HIS A 3 5.65 -27.82 -6.27
CA HIS A 3 4.61 -27.82 -7.27
C HIS A 3 5.24 -27.47 -8.58
N GLU A 4 5.36 -28.47 -9.32
CA GLU A 4 4.56 -28.83 -10.49
C GLU A 4 4.16 -27.62 -11.35
N PHE A 5 5.01 -26.60 -11.43
CA PHE A 5 4.92 -25.66 -12.53
C PHE A 5 5.64 -26.26 -13.73
N GLU A 6 4.99 -26.21 -14.90
CA GLU A 6 5.59 -26.59 -16.15
C GLU A 6 5.94 -25.34 -16.96
N ARG A 7 7.00 -25.44 -17.76
CA ARG A 7 7.49 -24.34 -18.60
C ARG A 7 6.53 -23.98 -19.75
N GLY A 8 5.56 -24.81 -20.05
CA GLY A 8 4.75 -24.71 -21.24
C GLY A 8 3.51 -23.83 -21.06
N ARG A 9 3.14 -23.07 -22.08
CA ARG A 9 1.89 -22.26 -22.10
C ARG A 9 0.63 -23.05 -21.80
N ALA A 10 0.58 -24.34 -22.20
CA ALA A 10 -0.56 -25.21 -21.92
C ALA A 10 -0.86 -25.33 -20.41
N HIS A 11 0.18 -25.39 -19.58
CA HIS A 11 0.04 -25.41 -18.13
C HIS A 11 -0.55 -24.10 -17.59
N ALA A 12 -0.08 -22.94 -18.08
CA ALA A 12 -0.62 -21.64 -17.70
C ALA A 12 -2.12 -21.52 -18.01
N VAL A 13 -2.53 -21.94 -19.23
CA VAL A 13 -3.93 -21.95 -19.66
C VAL A 13 -4.78 -22.87 -18.78
N GLU A 14 -4.26 -24.05 -18.39
CA GLU A 14 -4.96 -24.97 -17.51
C GLU A 14 -5.17 -24.37 -16.11
N ARG A 15 -4.11 -23.76 -15.56
CA ARG A 15 -4.16 -23.07 -14.25
C ARG A 15 -5.17 -21.93 -14.24
N ASP A 16 -5.30 -21.16 -15.31
CA ASP A 16 -6.31 -20.10 -15.40
C ASP A 16 -7.74 -20.64 -15.40
N ARG A 17 -7.99 -21.76 -16.06
CA ARG A 17 -9.30 -22.43 -16.02
C ARG A 17 -9.68 -22.91 -14.63
N GLU A 18 -8.70 -23.39 -13.84
CA GLU A 18 -8.93 -23.87 -12.47
C GLU A 18 -9.12 -22.73 -11.45
N ALA A 19 -8.44 -21.60 -11.66
CA ALA A 19 -8.30 -20.52 -10.69
C ALA A 19 -9.05 -19.23 -11.05
N ALA A 20 -9.91 -19.22 -12.08
CA ALA A 20 -10.62 -18.03 -12.52
C ALA A 20 -11.59 -17.49 -11.45
N PHE A 21 -11.47 -16.19 -11.16
CA PHE A 21 -12.41 -15.49 -10.26
C PHE A 21 -13.53 -14.77 -11.00
N GLY A 22 -13.44 -14.64 -12.34
CA GLY A 22 -14.36 -13.83 -13.13
C GLY A 22 -14.28 -12.33 -12.86
N LEU A 23 -13.14 -11.85 -12.33
CA LEU A 23 -12.94 -10.43 -12.07
C LEU A 23 -12.23 -9.71 -13.22
N ALA A 24 -11.40 -10.40 -14.01
CA ALA A 24 -10.59 -9.79 -15.07
C ALA A 24 -11.46 -8.99 -16.06
N ASP A 25 -12.62 -9.53 -16.44
CA ASP A 25 -13.58 -8.87 -17.35
C ASP A 25 -14.23 -7.61 -16.77
N ARG A 26 -13.99 -7.30 -15.49
CA ARG A 26 -14.49 -6.11 -14.79
C ARG A 26 -13.48 -4.96 -14.81
N PHE A 27 -12.30 -5.17 -15.39
CA PHE A 27 -11.22 -4.19 -15.48
C PHE A 27 -10.91 -3.85 -16.94
N GLU A 28 -10.57 -2.59 -17.17
CA GLU A 28 -10.15 -2.06 -18.48
C GLU A 28 -8.68 -1.60 -18.42
N PRO A 29 -7.72 -2.52 -18.38
CA PRO A 29 -6.31 -2.14 -18.45
C PRO A 29 -5.98 -1.54 -19.83
N PRO A 30 -5.07 -0.53 -19.89
CA PRO A 30 -4.70 0.11 -21.17
C PRO A 30 -4.04 -0.86 -22.15
N ASP A 31 -3.36 -1.87 -21.62
CA ASP A 31 -2.72 -2.95 -22.36
C ASP A 31 -3.06 -4.30 -21.70
N ARG A 32 -3.12 -5.37 -22.48
CA ARG A 32 -3.43 -6.71 -21.97
C ARG A 32 -2.48 -7.14 -20.84
N LEU A 33 -1.17 -6.94 -21.03
CA LEU A 33 -0.14 -7.34 -20.08
C LEU A 33 0.23 -6.17 -19.15
N TYR A 34 -0.75 -5.68 -18.39
CA TYR A 34 -0.57 -4.61 -17.42
C TYR A 34 -0.09 -5.15 -16.07
N LEU A 35 1.24 -5.20 -15.88
CA LEU A 35 1.87 -5.71 -14.67
C LEU A 35 2.43 -4.59 -13.76
N ASP A 36 1.79 -3.41 -13.76
CA ASP A 36 2.15 -2.26 -12.92
C ASP A 36 1.03 -1.84 -11.96
N GLY A 37 0.15 -2.76 -11.59
CA GLY A 37 -0.94 -2.51 -10.63
C GLY A 37 -0.47 -2.14 -9.22
N ASN A 38 0.79 -2.38 -8.89
CA ASN A 38 1.42 -1.93 -7.67
C ASN A 38 1.84 -0.44 -7.68
N SER A 39 1.79 0.23 -8.83
CA SER A 39 1.98 1.67 -8.96
C SER A 39 0.66 2.40 -9.17
N LEU A 40 -0.18 1.90 -10.09
CA LEU A 40 -1.54 2.39 -10.31
C LEU A 40 -2.42 1.24 -10.80
N GLY A 41 -3.51 0.94 -10.09
CA GLY A 41 -4.50 -0.04 -10.55
C GLY A 41 -5.29 0.47 -11.75
N PRO A 42 -5.67 -0.41 -12.71
CA PRO A 42 -6.50 -0.04 -13.86
C PRO A 42 -7.94 0.29 -13.45
N LEU A 43 -8.66 0.99 -14.33
CA LEU A 43 -10.07 1.28 -14.16
C LEU A 43 -10.90 -0.01 -14.12
N SER A 44 -11.89 -0.06 -13.25
CA SER A 44 -12.89 -1.11 -13.21
C SER A 44 -14.30 -0.56 -13.38
N ASP A 45 -15.21 -1.37 -13.94
CA ASP A 45 -16.63 -0.98 -14.12
C ASP A 45 -17.26 -0.43 -12.81
N PRO A 46 -17.07 -1.08 -11.63
CA PRO A 46 -17.69 -0.57 -10.41
C PRO A 46 -17.07 0.74 -9.93
N ALA A 47 -15.75 0.96 -10.19
CA ALA A 47 -15.11 2.23 -9.87
C ALA A 47 -15.65 3.36 -10.73
N GLU A 48 -15.82 3.13 -12.03
CA GLU A 48 -16.44 4.10 -12.95
C GLU A 48 -17.89 4.39 -12.54
N ALA A 49 -18.68 3.34 -12.30
CA ALA A 49 -20.07 3.50 -11.90
C ALA A 49 -20.21 4.35 -10.63
N ALA A 50 -19.39 4.09 -9.61
CA ALA A 50 -19.42 4.87 -8.36
C ALA A 50 -19.12 6.37 -8.58
N VAL A 51 -18.21 6.70 -9.51
CA VAL A 51 -17.96 8.11 -9.89
C VAL A 51 -19.18 8.72 -10.57
N GLN A 52 -19.81 8.00 -11.51
CA GLN A 52 -21.01 8.46 -12.20
C GLN A 52 -22.18 8.67 -11.22
N ASP A 53 -22.35 7.80 -10.23
CA ASP A 53 -23.37 7.93 -9.20
C ASP A 53 -23.16 9.21 -8.37
N VAL A 54 -21.94 9.53 -7.97
CA VAL A 54 -21.61 10.77 -7.25
C VAL A 54 -21.88 12.00 -8.12
N LEU A 55 -21.57 11.96 -9.42
CA LEU A 55 -21.89 13.06 -10.34
C LEU A 55 -23.41 13.26 -10.49
N GLU A 56 -24.19 12.18 -10.55
CA GLU A 56 -25.66 12.23 -10.60
C GLU A 56 -26.26 12.73 -9.29
N GLU A 57 -25.74 12.27 -8.13
CA GLU A 57 -26.13 12.79 -6.82
C GLU A 57 -25.86 14.29 -6.72
N TRP A 58 -24.70 14.75 -7.15
CA TRP A 58 -24.36 16.17 -7.18
C TRP A 58 -25.33 16.97 -8.05
N ARG A 59 -25.65 16.47 -9.25
CA ARG A 59 -26.60 17.11 -10.18
C ARG A 59 -28.00 17.21 -9.56
N ARG A 60 -28.45 16.17 -8.91
CA ARG A 60 -29.83 16.05 -8.40
C ARG A 60 -30.01 16.69 -7.02
N LEU A 61 -29.03 16.57 -6.14
CA LEU A 61 -29.14 16.96 -4.72
C LEU A 61 -28.42 18.26 -4.39
N GLY A 62 -27.33 18.58 -5.08
CA GLY A 62 -26.50 19.74 -4.74
C GLY A 62 -26.02 19.65 -3.28
N ILE A 63 -26.23 20.70 -2.51
CA ILE A 63 -25.82 20.77 -1.09
C ILE A 63 -26.49 19.69 -0.24
N ARG A 64 -27.66 19.20 -0.60
CA ARG A 64 -28.36 18.16 0.14
C ARG A 64 -27.68 16.80 0.07
N ALA A 65 -26.73 16.59 -0.85
CA ALA A 65 -25.98 15.35 -0.93
C ALA A 65 -25.18 15.05 0.36
N TRP A 66 -24.86 16.07 1.13
CA TRP A 66 -24.23 15.86 2.46
C TRP A 66 -25.09 15.03 3.41
N THR A 67 -26.42 15.06 3.27
CA THR A 67 -27.37 14.34 4.14
C THR A 67 -28.21 13.30 3.41
N ASP A 68 -28.53 13.54 2.12
CA ASP A 68 -29.56 12.79 1.38
C ASP A 68 -28.98 11.85 0.31
N ALA A 69 -27.66 11.85 0.09
CA ALA A 69 -26.98 10.87 -0.75
C ALA A 69 -26.90 9.49 -0.06
N ASP A 70 -26.61 8.45 -0.81
CA ASP A 70 -26.45 7.09 -0.28
C ASP A 70 -25.10 6.47 -0.71
N PRO A 71 -24.09 6.43 0.21
CA PRO A 71 -24.14 6.93 1.59
C PRO A 71 -24.08 8.47 1.67
N PRO A 72 -24.60 9.06 2.75
CA PRO A 72 -24.49 10.49 2.97
C PRO A 72 -23.02 10.97 2.91
N TRP A 73 -22.74 12.00 2.11
CA TRP A 73 -21.37 12.47 1.92
C TRP A 73 -20.72 12.96 3.22
N PHE A 74 -21.53 13.39 4.19
CA PHE A 74 -21.05 13.83 5.51
C PHE A 74 -20.28 12.75 6.27
N TYR A 75 -20.59 11.49 6.01
CA TYR A 75 -19.95 10.34 6.62
C TYR A 75 -19.19 9.47 5.62
N TYR A 76 -18.92 9.97 4.42
CA TYR A 76 -18.39 9.15 3.32
C TYR A 76 -17.07 8.47 3.67
N GLY A 77 -16.15 9.20 4.35
CA GLY A 77 -14.85 8.64 4.79
C GLY A 77 -15.01 7.55 5.82
N GLU A 78 -15.89 7.73 6.80
CA GLU A 78 -16.19 6.73 7.84
C GLU A 78 -16.89 5.51 7.25
N ARG A 79 -17.82 5.70 6.29
CA ARG A 79 -18.48 4.58 5.60
C ARG A 79 -17.53 3.77 4.74
N LEU A 80 -16.56 4.38 4.09
CA LEU A 80 -15.46 3.67 3.45
C LEU A 80 -14.60 2.94 4.47
N GLY A 81 -14.33 3.55 5.63
CA GLY A 81 -13.65 2.91 6.76
C GLY A 81 -14.36 1.64 7.23
N ASP A 82 -15.70 1.68 7.36
CA ASP A 82 -16.53 0.52 7.73
C ASP A 82 -16.30 -0.68 6.78
N ARG A 83 -16.10 -0.41 5.48
CA ARG A 83 -15.85 -1.43 4.45
C ARG A 83 -14.40 -1.87 4.36
N LEU A 84 -13.45 -1.00 4.68
CA LEU A 84 -12.02 -1.32 4.71
C LEU A 84 -11.61 -2.11 5.96
N ALA A 85 -12.32 -1.93 7.07
CA ALA A 85 -11.98 -2.56 8.35
C ALA A 85 -11.79 -4.09 8.29
N PRO A 86 -12.63 -4.87 7.56
CA PRO A 86 -12.42 -6.31 7.42
C PRO A 86 -11.11 -6.70 6.73
N LEU A 87 -10.59 -5.88 5.79
CA LEU A 87 -9.33 -6.12 5.10
C LEU A 87 -8.13 -5.97 6.03
N LEU A 88 -8.32 -5.21 7.11
CA LEU A 88 -7.31 -4.84 8.08
C LEU A 88 -7.39 -5.66 9.39
N GLY A 89 -8.41 -6.53 9.53
CA GLY A 89 -8.68 -7.19 10.80
C GLY A 89 -8.93 -6.17 11.91
N ALA A 90 -9.64 -5.09 11.60
CA ALA A 90 -9.83 -3.94 12.48
C ALA A 90 -11.31 -3.74 12.83
N HIS A 91 -11.56 -3.01 13.90
CA HIS A 91 -12.90 -2.52 14.18
C HIS A 91 -13.25 -1.31 13.29
N ARG A 92 -14.53 -1.12 13.00
CA ARG A 92 -15.00 -0.07 12.08
C ARG A 92 -14.64 1.34 12.50
N ASP A 93 -14.64 1.62 13.80
CA ASP A 93 -14.28 2.91 14.36
C ASP A 93 -12.76 3.18 14.39
N GLU A 94 -11.94 2.15 14.15
CA GLU A 94 -10.48 2.28 14.03
C GLU A 94 -9.99 2.65 12.62
N VAL A 95 -10.89 2.66 11.62
CA VAL A 95 -10.53 2.86 10.21
C VAL A 95 -11.30 4.02 9.60
N VAL A 96 -10.61 4.84 8.82
CA VAL A 96 -11.24 5.90 8.02
C VAL A 96 -10.51 6.09 6.70
N ALA A 97 -11.26 6.31 5.62
CA ALA A 97 -10.69 6.81 4.38
C ALA A 97 -10.57 8.34 4.47
N ALA A 98 -9.34 8.84 4.43
CA ALA A 98 -9.06 10.27 4.65
C ALA A 98 -7.77 10.71 3.96
N ASN A 99 -7.72 11.99 3.61
CA ASN A 99 -6.54 12.71 3.19
C ASN A 99 -5.75 12.01 2.04
N SER A 100 -4.43 12.12 2.06
CA SER A 100 -3.49 11.33 1.26
C SER A 100 -2.49 10.64 2.19
N THR A 101 -1.76 9.62 1.71
CA THR A 101 -0.78 8.87 2.51
C THR A 101 0.19 9.78 3.23
N THR A 102 0.86 10.69 2.51
CA THR A 102 1.83 11.62 3.13
C THR A 102 1.20 12.50 4.21
N VAL A 103 -0.03 13.00 4.00
CA VAL A 103 -0.76 13.78 5.01
C VAL A 103 -1.10 12.92 6.21
N ASN A 104 -1.47 11.65 5.99
CA ASN A 104 -1.75 10.70 7.07
C ASN A 104 -0.50 10.38 7.90
N ILE A 105 0.66 10.22 7.26
CA ILE A 105 1.95 10.07 7.96
C ILE A 105 2.22 11.31 8.82
N HIS A 106 2.08 12.51 8.26
CA HIS A 106 2.30 13.75 9.02
C HIS A 106 1.42 13.84 10.27
N THR A 107 0.13 13.57 10.15
CA THR A 107 -0.78 13.73 11.29
C THR A 107 -0.56 12.64 12.35
N LEU A 108 -0.31 11.39 11.94
CA LEU A 108 -0.10 10.27 12.88
C LEU A 108 1.27 10.36 13.56
N ILE A 109 2.36 10.54 12.83
CA ILE A 109 3.68 10.75 13.43
C ILE A 109 3.65 11.95 14.39
N GLY A 110 2.97 13.04 13.98
CA GLY A 110 2.79 14.19 14.86
C GLY A 110 2.04 13.86 16.14
N THR A 111 0.93 13.11 16.04
CA THR A 111 0.14 12.67 17.21
C THR A 111 1.00 11.86 18.17
N PHE A 112 1.67 10.83 17.67
CA PHE A 112 2.43 9.91 18.51
C PHE A 112 3.72 10.52 19.06
N LEU A 113 4.37 11.48 18.40
CA LEU A 113 5.47 12.26 18.97
C LEU A 113 5.01 13.14 20.13
N ASP A 114 3.84 13.81 19.99
CA ASP A 114 3.27 14.63 21.05
C ASP A 114 2.88 13.75 22.25
N ARG A 115 2.39 12.55 21.98
CA ARG A 115 2.08 11.55 23.01
C ARG A 115 3.34 11.03 23.70
N CYS A 116 4.40 10.67 22.96
CA CYS A 116 5.69 10.29 23.55
C CYS A 116 6.18 11.35 24.53
N ARG A 117 6.13 12.61 24.12
CA ARG A 117 6.53 13.75 24.97
C ARG A 117 5.66 13.85 26.23
N ALA A 118 4.34 13.71 26.11
CA ALA A 118 3.41 13.81 27.23
C ALA A 118 3.59 12.67 28.25
N GLU A 119 3.93 11.47 27.77
CA GLU A 119 4.13 10.26 28.60
C GLU A 119 5.58 10.11 29.10
N GLY A 120 6.51 10.97 28.65
CA GLY A 120 7.93 10.87 29.00
C GLY A 120 8.65 9.69 28.34
N ARG A 121 8.14 9.20 27.21
CA ARG A 121 8.80 8.19 26.37
C ARG A 121 9.90 8.82 25.53
N GLY A 122 10.72 7.97 24.91
CA GLY A 122 11.66 8.39 23.88
C GLY A 122 10.99 9.14 22.73
N GLN A 123 11.74 10.00 22.03
CA GLN A 123 11.23 10.80 20.92
C GLN A 123 11.98 10.51 19.60
N ALA A 124 12.89 9.55 19.60
CA ALA A 124 13.48 9.05 18.36
C ALA A 124 12.49 8.16 17.59
N ILE A 125 12.62 8.14 16.27
CA ILE A 125 11.80 7.30 15.38
C ILE A 125 12.71 6.32 14.68
N LEU A 126 12.41 5.02 14.78
CA LEU A 126 13.07 3.99 14.01
C LEU A 126 12.37 3.82 12.66
N VAL A 127 13.17 3.88 11.61
CA VAL A 127 12.79 3.63 10.20
C VAL A 127 13.84 2.72 9.56
N ASP A 128 13.71 2.43 8.27
CA ASP A 128 14.72 1.70 7.50
C ASP A 128 15.21 2.51 6.28
N GLU A 129 16.33 2.06 5.69
CA GLU A 129 16.93 2.75 4.54
C GLU A 129 16.25 2.47 3.20
N LEU A 130 15.42 1.41 3.12
CA LEU A 130 14.78 0.95 1.88
C LEU A 130 13.36 1.47 1.72
N ASP A 131 12.85 2.20 2.71
CA ASP A 131 11.48 2.71 2.69
C ASP A 131 11.26 3.78 1.62
N PHE A 132 9.98 4.05 1.31
CA PHE A 132 9.64 5.02 0.29
C PHE A 132 9.98 6.45 0.76
N PRO A 133 10.61 7.29 -0.11
CA PRO A 133 11.14 8.58 0.31
C PRO A 133 10.16 9.51 1.03
N THR A 134 8.85 9.44 0.73
CA THR A 134 7.85 10.32 1.36
C THR A 134 7.72 10.08 2.86
N ASP A 135 7.97 8.85 3.33
CA ASP A 135 7.89 8.48 4.74
C ASP A 135 9.00 9.21 5.51
N HIS A 136 10.23 9.14 5.01
CA HIS A 136 11.34 9.91 5.55
C HIS A 136 11.10 11.42 5.50
N TYR A 137 10.53 11.95 4.41
CA TYR A 137 10.27 13.40 4.28
C TYR A 137 9.27 13.88 5.32
N ALA A 138 8.18 13.15 5.51
CA ALA A 138 7.13 13.48 6.47
C ALA A 138 7.63 13.37 7.92
N ILE A 139 8.34 12.28 8.24
CA ILE A 139 8.93 12.05 9.57
C ILE A 139 9.91 13.15 9.92
N ARG A 140 10.90 13.43 9.05
CA ARG A 140 11.89 14.49 9.25
C ARG A 140 11.23 15.87 9.42
N ALA A 141 10.15 16.14 8.72
CA ALA A 141 9.40 17.39 8.86
C ALA A 141 8.69 17.46 10.23
N GLN A 142 8.09 16.37 10.72
CA GLN A 142 7.43 16.33 12.01
C GLN A 142 8.42 16.43 13.19
N LEU A 143 9.61 15.83 13.08
CA LEU A 143 10.70 16.00 14.05
C LEU A 143 11.08 17.48 14.16
N ARG A 144 11.40 18.14 13.02
CA ARG A 144 11.75 19.56 12.99
C ARG A 144 10.66 20.47 13.55
N ALA A 145 9.40 20.20 13.23
CA ALA A 145 8.26 20.97 13.72
C ALA A 145 8.14 20.93 15.26
N ARG A 146 8.70 19.89 15.89
CA ARG A 146 8.74 19.69 17.35
C ARG A 146 10.06 20.08 18.01
N GLY A 147 10.97 20.68 17.24
CA GLY A 147 12.27 21.15 17.72
C GLY A 147 13.29 20.02 17.93
N LEU A 148 13.07 18.85 17.31
CA LEU A 148 14.01 17.73 17.29
C LEU A 148 14.89 17.81 16.04
N ASP A 149 16.18 17.52 16.18
CA ASP A 149 17.06 17.37 15.02
C ASP A 149 16.86 15.98 14.40
N PRO A 150 16.46 15.87 13.11
CA PRO A 150 16.30 14.58 12.47
C PRO A 150 17.58 13.74 12.37
N GLU A 151 18.75 14.36 12.41
CA GLU A 151 20.02 13.61 12.38
C GLU A 151 20.31 12.90 13.71
N ASP A 152 19.75 13.40 14.83
CA ASP A 152 19.88 12.79 16.13
C ASP A 152 18.66 11.89 16.49
N ALA A 153 17.48 12.24 15.99
CA ALA A 153 16.21 11.62 16.38
C ALA A 153 15.68 10.57 15.38
N LEU A 154 16.39 10.34 14.26
CA LEU A 154 16.03 9.29 13.30
C LEU A 154 17.01 8.14 13.40
N VAL A 155 16.53 6.97 13.79
CA VAL A 155 17.32 5.73 13.83
C VAL A 155 17.00 4.92 12.58
N VAL A 156 17.96 4.76 11.69
CA VAL A 156 17.80 4.08 10.41
C VAL A 156 18.37 2.67 10.49
N VAL A 157 17.57 1.66 10.25
CA VAL A 157 18.02 0.26 10.12
C VAL A 157 18.53 0.06 8.69
N GLU A 158 19.81 -0.28 8.57
CA GLU A 158 20.46 -0.56 7.29
C GLU A 158 20.17 -1.98 6.81
N SER A 159 20.03 -2.15 5.50
CA SER A 159 19.89 -3.46 4.86
C SER A 159 21.25 -4.16 4.76
N ARG A 160 21.26 -5.47 4.95
CA ARG A 160 22.48 -6.27 4.80
C ARG A 160 22.82 -6.58 3.33
N ASP A 161 21.83 -6.53 2.46
CA ASP A 161 21.93 -6.95 1.06
C ASP A 161 21.41 -5.91 0.06
N GLY A 162 20.96 -4.76 0.55
CA GLY A 162 20.33 -3.69 -0.25
C GLY A 162 18.93 -4.04 -0.79
N ARG A 163 18.32 -5.13 -0.31
CA ARG A 163 17.03 -5.66 -0.79
C ARG A 163 16.01 -5.88 0.32
N THR A 164 16.51 -6.30 1.50
CA THR A 164 15.65 -6.76 2.59
C THR A 164 16.10 -6.18 3.93
N ILE A 165 15.15 -6.05 4.84
CA ILE A 165 15.38 -5.73 6.25
C ILE A 165 15.05 -6.98 7.07
N GLU A 166 15.99 -7.43 7.90
CA GLU A 166 15.74 -8.56 8.78
C GLU A 166 15.14 -8.07 10.11
N PRO A 167 14.04 -8.69 10.61
CA PRO A 167 13.41 -8.28 11.88
C PRO A 167 14.38 -8.23 13.06
N VAL A 168 15.40 -9.10 13.09
CA VAL A 168 16.42 -9.11 14.14
C VAL A 168 17.28 -7.83 14.15
N ASP A 169 17.41 -7.11 13.04
CA ASP A 169 18.14 -5.85 12.98
C ASP A 169 17.30 -4.70 13.56
N VAL A 170 15.98 -4.75 13.36
CA VAL A 170 15.03 -3.84 14.01
C VAL A 170 15.05 -4.04 15.53
N GLU A 171 14.99 -5.31 15.99
CA GLU A 171 15.07 -5.67 17.40
C GLU A 171 16.39 -5.19 18.04
N ALA A 172 17.52 -5.41 17.36
CA ALA A 172 18.83 -4.94 17.82
C ALA A 172 18.94 -3.41 17.88
N ALA A 173 18.31 -2.71 16.93
CA ALA A 173 18.27 -1.24 16.93
C ALA A 173 17.45 -0.71 18.11
N LEU A 174 16.32 -1.36 18.45
CA LEU A 174 15.51 -1.04 19.63
C LEU A 174 16.29 -1.25 20.93
N GLU A 175 16.99 -2.37 21.08
CA GLU A 175 17.84 -2.65 22.24
C GLU A 175 18.96 -1.62 22.42
N ALA A 176 19.56 -1.17 21.31
CA ALA A 176 20.68 -0.24 21.34
C ALA A 176 20.26 1.22 21.59
N ASN A 177 19.02 1.59 21.35
CA ASN A 177 18.55 2.97 21.37
C ASN A 177 17.27 3.11 22.23
N PRO A 178 17.39 3.26 23.54
CA PRO A 178 16.25 3.36 24.46
C PRO A 178 15.41 4.64 24.28
N ASP A 179 15.88 5.61 23.49
CA ASP A 179 15.15 6.84 23.17
C ASP A 179 14.18 6.68 21.99
N ILE A 180 14.08 5.49 21.38
CA ILE A 180 13.08 5.21 20.35
C ILE A 180 11.71 5.17 21.00
N GLY A 181 10.82 6.06 20.56
CA GLY A 181 9.42 6.12 20.99
C GLY A 181 8.44 5.67 19.90
N ILE A 182 8.88 5.59 18.63
CA ILE A 182 8.06 5.18 17.51
C ILE A 182 8.88 4.28 16.59
N VAL A 183 8.31 3.17 16.17
CA VAL A 183 8.76 2.36 15.03
C VAL A 183 7.82 2.64 13.87
N PHE A 184 8.32 3.06 12.71
CA PHE A 184 7.51 3.25 11.51
C PHE A 184 8.18 2.58 10.32
N LEU A 185 7.56 1.55 9.77
CA LEU A 185 8.12 0.68 8.75
C LEU A 185 7.06 0.34 7.69
N PRO A 186 7.44 0.01 6.45
CA PRO A 186 6.51 -0.52 5.46
C PRO A 186 6.11 -1.96 5.80
N SER A 187 4.87 -2.31 5.59
CA SER A 187 4.42 -3.71 5.70
C SER A 187 4.95 -4.58 4.55
N VAL A 188 5.09 -3.97 3.37
CA VAL A 188 5.69 -4.57 2.17
C VAL A 188 6.57 -3.53 1.48
N PHE A 189 7.84 -3.85 1.29
CA PHE A 189 8.80 -2.98 0.61
C PHE A 189 8.43 -2.76 -0.85
N TYR A 190 8.41 -1.50 -1.26
CA TYR A 190 8.00 -1.10 -2.61
C TYR A 190 8.94 -1.61 -3.70
N ARG A 191 10.25 -1.77 -3.42
CA ARG A 191 11.25 -2.21 -4.38
C ARG A 191 11.34 -3.73 -4.47
N SER A 192 11.60 -4.40 -3.35
CA SER A 192 11.84 -5.85 -3.33
C SER A 192 10.57 -6.71 -3.20
N GLY A 193 9.46 -6.12 -2.75
CA GLY A 193 8.27 -6.90 -2.41
C GLY A 193 8.40 -7.72 -1.11
N GLN A 194 9.45 -7.54 -0.31
CA GLN A 194 9.55 -8.19 0.99
C GLN A 194 8.38 -7.79 1.88
N ARG A 195 7.73 -8.76 2.50
CA ARG A 195 6.71 -8.57 3.54
C ARG A 195 7.34 -8.73 4.91
N LEU A 196 7.12 -7.78 5.79
CA LEU A 196 7.50 -7.83 7.19
C LEU A 196 6.45 -8.56 8.05
N ASP A 197 6.90 -9.11 9.18
CA ASP A 197 6.06 -9.69 10.22
C ASP A 197 5.64 -8.59 11.20
N LEU A 198 4.45 -8.03 10.99
CA LEU A 198 3.95 -6.89 11.77
C LEU A 198 3.73 -7.25 13.23
N ASP A 199 3.23 -8.46 13.53
CA ASP A 199 2.97 -8.90 14.90
C ASP A 199 4.27 -8.97 15.71
N ARG A 200 5.31 -9.54 15.12
CA ARG A 200 6.65 -9.61 15.72
C ARG A 200 7.23 -8.22 15.98
N LEU A 201 7.15 -7.33 14.99
CA LEU A 201 7.71 -5.97 15.10
C LEU A 201 6.92 -5.10 16.06
N THR A 202 5.60 -5.22 16.09
CA THR A 202 4.75 -4.56 17.09
C THR A 202 5.11 -5.03 18.50
N GLY A 203 5.23 -6.34 18.70
CA GLY A 203 5.63 -6.90 20.00
C GLY A 203 7.02 -6.42 20.45
N ALA A 204 7.98 -6.31 19.52
CA ALA A 204 9.30 -5.78 19.80
C ALA A 204 9.26 -4.27 20.16
N ALA A 205 8.51 -3.46 19.42
CA ALA A 205 8.33 -2.04 19.74
C ALA A 205 7.73 -1.84 21.13
N HIS A 206 6.64 -2.53 21.44
CA HIS A 206 5.97 -2.44 22.75
C HIS A 206 6.85 -2.92 23.91
N ALA A 207 7.69 -3.94 23.71
CA ALA A 207 8.63 -4.40 24.72
C ALA A 207 9.69 -3.33 25.08
N HIS A 208 9.88 -2.32 24.21
CA HIS A 208 10.80 -1.20 24.39
C HIS A 208 10.09 0.14 24.61
N ASP A 209 8.83 0.11 25.03
CA ASP A 209 8.01 1.31 25.27
C ASP A 209 7.81 2.20 24.02
N ALA A 210 7.97 1.66 22.81
CA ALA A 210 7.77 2.37 21.56
C ALA A 210 6.42 2.02 20.93
N TYR A 211 5.81 2.97 20.20
CA TYR A 211 4.63 2.75 19.36
C TYR A 211 5.00 2.12 18.03
N ALA A 212 4.14 1.25 17.50
CA ALA A 212 4.31 0.59 16.21
C ALA A 212 3.33 1.14 15.15
N GLY A 213 3.87 1.80 14.14
CA GLY A 213 3.13 2.29 12.97
C GLY A 213 3.62 1.66 11.67
N PHE A 214 2.72 1.50 10.69
CA PHE A 214 3.07 0.87 9.42
C PHE A 214 2.51 1.58 8.19
N ASP A 215 3.31 1.65 7.09
CA ASP A 215 2.80 1.95 5.76
C ASP A 215 2.33 0.66 5.07
N LEU A 216 1.05 0.60 4.73
CA LEU A 216 0.40 -0.52 4.06
C LEU A 216 0.21 -0.30 2.56
N ALA A 217 0.82 0.73 1.96
CA ALA A 217 0.58 1.11 0.56
C ALA A 217 0.85 -0.02 -0.45
N HIS A 218 1.77 -0.94 -0.14
CA HIS A 218 2.08 -2.10 -0.99
C HIS A 218 1.48 -3.42 -0.49
N SER A 219 0.62 -3.39 0.53
CA SER A 219 0.01 -4.60 1.08
C SER A 219 -1.52 -4.58 1.08
N ILE A 220 -2.15 -3.42 1.35
CA ILE A 220 -3.62 -3.36 1.38
C ILE A 220 -4.22 -3.73 0.02
N GLY A 221 -5.25 -4.57 0.04
CA GLY A 221 -5.88 -5.10 -1.18
C GLY A 221 -5.22 -6.37 -1.74
N VAL A 222 -4.04 -6.80 -1.22
CA VAL A 222 -3.34 -8.01 -1.69
C VAL A 222 -2.79 -8.88 -0.55
N VAL A 223 -2.64 -8.32 0.64
CA VAL A 223 -2.25 -9.03 1.86
C VAL A 223 -3.32 -8.78 2.92
N PRO A 224 -3.93 -9.81 3.52
CA PRO A 224 -4.80 -9.64 4.68
C PRO A 224 -3.99 -9.22 5.90
N HIS A 225 -4.59 -8.40 6.75
CA HIS A 225 -4.00 -7.93 8.00
C HIS A 225 -4.90 -8.29 9.19
N ASP A 226 -4.33 -8.21 10.39
CA ASP A 226 -5.04 -8.33 11.68
C ASP A 226 -4.49 -7.28 12.66
N LEU A 227 -4.71 -5.99 12.33
CA LEU A 227 -4.06 -4.87 13.02
C LEU A 227 -4.51 -4.73 14.47
N THR A 228 -5.80 -4.92 14.73
CA THR A 228 -6.34 -4.78 16.10
C THR A 228 -5.79 -5.87 17.02
N ASN A 229 -5.86 -7.15 16.63
CA ASN A 229 -5.37 -8.25 17.47
C ASN A 229 -3.83 -8.27 17.52
N GLY A 230 -3.15 -7.86 16.44
CA GLY A 230 -1.70 -7.68 16.40
C GLY A 230 -1.20 -6.53 17.28
N GLY A 231 -2.12 -5.69 17.81
CA GLY A 231 -1.80 -4.59 18.71
C GLY A 231 -1.13 -3.40 18.01
N VAL A 232 -1.22 -3.30 16.68
CA VAL A 232 -0.68 -2.16 15.92
C VAL A 232 -1.30 -0.86 16.43
N ASP A 233 -0.49 0.18 16.59
CA ASP A 233 -0.96 1.47 17.12
C ASP A 233 -1.59 2.32 16.03
N PHE A 234 -0.97 2.39 14.86
CA PHE A 234 -1.51 3.11 13.70
C PHE A 234 -0.98 2.56 12.37
N ALA A 235 -1.70 2.82 11.30
CA ALA A 235 -1.25 2.50 9.94
C ALA A 235 -1.79 3.50 8.91
N VAL A 236 -1.13 3.58 7.75
CA VAL A 236 -1.52 4.44 6.63
C VAL A 236 -1.45 3.67 5.31
N TRP A 237 -2.17 4.15 4.30
CA TRP A 237 -2.06 3.60 2.93
C TRP A 237 -2.59 4.57 1.87
N CYS A 238 -2.27 4.28 0.62
CA CYS A 238 -2.94 4.83 -0.55
C CYS A 238 -3.90 3.79 -1.15
N SER A 239 -4.95 4.26 -1.83
CA SER A 239 -5.99 3.38 -2.39
C SER A 239 -5.85 3.15 -3.90
N TYR A 240 -4.91 3.81 -4.58
CA TYR A 240 -4.78 3.74 -6.04
C TYR A 240 -3.93 2.58 -6.57
N LYS A 241 -3.23 1.84 -5.69
CA LYS A 241 -2.42 0.67 -6.07
C LYS A 241 -3.29 -0.59 -6.13
N TYR A 242 -3.06 -1.58 -5.26
CA TYR A 242 -3.81 -2.85 -5.26
C TYR A 242 -5.32 -2.70 -4.97
N LEU A 243 -5.75 -1.60 -4.35
CA LEU A 243 -7.18 -1.30 -4.23
C LEU A 243 -7.80 -0.71 -5.51
N ASN A 244 -7.02 -0.43 -6.56
CA ASN A 244 -7.48 0.00 -7.88
C ASN A 244 -8.46 1.21 -7.87
N ALA A 245 -8.34 2.11 -6.89
CA ALA A 245 -9.26 3.25 -6.76
C ALA A 245 -8.91 4.45 -7.67
N GLY A 246 -7.95 4.27 -8.58
CA GLY A 246 -7.62 5.25 -9.61
C GLY A 246 -6.72 6.41 -9.16
N PRO A 247 -6.33 7.27 -10.11
CA PRO A 247 -5.36 8.33 -9.87
C PRO A 247 -5.90 9.39 -8.89
N GLY A 248 -5.08 9.75 -7.89
CA GLY A 248 -5.46 10.73 -6.88
C GLY A 248 -6.52 10.24 -5.89
N ALA A 249 -6.76 8.93 -5.81
CA ALA A 249 -7.70 8.36 -4.87
C ALA A 249 -7.37 8.74 -3.42
N ILE A 250 -8.42 8.86 -2.60
CA ILE A 250 -8.31 9.11 -1.17
C ILE A 250 -7.38 8.10 -0.49
N GLY A 251 -6.57 8.56 0.48
CA GLY A 251 -5.82 7.67 1.36
C GLY A 251 -6.70 7.03 2.42
N GLY A 252 -6.09 6.22 3.27
CA GLY A 252 -6.76 5.71 4.46
C GLY A 252 -5.79 5.62 5.62
N LEU A 253 -6.34 5.49 6.81
CA LEU A 253 -5.60 5.30 8.04
C LEU A 253 -6.35 4.41 9.03
N PHE A 254 -5.57 3.75 9.86
CA PHE A 254 -6.00 2.99 11.02
C PHE A 254 -5.42 3.66 12.26
N VAL A 255 -6.23 3.79 13.30
CA VAL A 255 -5.79 4.21 14.63
C VAL A 255 -6.46 3.31 15.67
N ASN A 256 -5.63 2.65 16.47
CA ASN A 256 -6.12 1.77 17.53
C ASN A 256 -7.03 2.52 18.51
N ARG A 257 -8.10 1.88 18.94
CA ARG A 257 -9.11 2.42 19.89
C ARG A 257 -8.53 3.02 21.16
N ALA A 258 -7.37 2.51 21.60
CA ALA A 258 -6.69 3.03 22.79
C ALA A 258 -6.37 4.53 22.69
N TYR A 259 -6.40 5.10 21.48
CA TYR A 259 -6.04 6.50 21.21
C TYR A 259 -7.22 7.36 20.74
N HIS A 260 -8.44 6.81 20.71
CA HIS A 260 -9.63 7.57 20.35
C HIS A 260 -9.91 8.68 21.36
N GLY A 261 -10.43 9.81 20.89
CA GLY A 261 -10.65 11.00 21.71
C GLY A 261 -9.42 11.90 21.89
N GLU A 262 -8.26 11.50 21.36
CA GLU A 262 -7.07 12.36 21.36
C GLU A 262 -7.11 13.43 20.27
N THR A 263 -6.45 14.54 20.54
CA THR A 263 -6.28 15.59 19.52
C THR A 263 -5.19 15.16 18.53
N PRO A 264 -5.51 15.04 17.22
CA PRO A 264 -4.52 14.71 16.21
C PRO A 264 -3.37 15.72 16.12
N GLY A 265 -2.22 15.28 15.64
CA GLY A 265 -1.07 16.17 15.38
C GLY A 265 -1.35 17.28 14.36
N LEU A 266 -2.35 17.07 13.49
CA LEU A 266 -2.89 18.07 12.55
C LEU A 266 -4.43 18.07 12.65
N PRO A 267 -5.03 18.71 13.67
CA PRO A 267 -6.48 18.76 13.79
C PRO A 267 -7.10 19.61 12.68
N GLY A 268 -8.26 19.17 12.19
CA GLY A 268 -8.94 19.87 11.11
C GLY A 268 -10.46 19.78 11.22
N TRP A 269 -11.14 20.55 10.36
CA TRP A 269 -12.59 20.69 10.38
C TRP A 269 -13.34 19.34 10.37
N TRP A 270 -12.89 18.40 9.55
CA TRP A 270 -13.63 17.16 9.32
C TRP A 270 -13.44 16.13 10.45
N GLY A 271 -12.35 16.24 11.21
CA GLY A 271 -12.10 15.40 12.39
C GLY A 271 -12.79 15.84 13.68
N HIS A 272 -13.49 16.98 13.65
CA HIS A 272 -14.32 17.42 14.79
C HIS A 272 -15.49 16.45 14.99
N ALA A 273 -15.90 16.23 16.24
CA ALA A 273 -17.07 15.42 16.59
C ALA A 273 -18.30 15.90 15.83
N LYS A 274 -18.90 14.99 15.03
CA LYS A 274 -19.94 15.32 14.05
C LYS A 274 -21.21 15.90 14.67
N ASP A 275 -21.55 15.52 15.90
CA ASP A 275 -22.73 15.98 16.65
C ASP A 275 -22.64 17.46 17.09
N THR A 276 -21.42 17.96 17.29
CA THR A 276 -21.15 19.34 17.74
C THR A 276 -20.46 20.19 16.66
N GLN A 277 -20.12 19.63 15.53
CA GLN A 277 -19.35 20.29 14.47
C GLN A 277 -20.00 21.61 14.03
N PHE A 278 -21.31 21.64 13.83
CA PHE A 278 -22.05 22.82 13.39
C PHE A 278 -22.44 23.80 14.51
N GLU A 279 -21.99 23.58 15.73
CA GLU A 279 -22.05 24.61 16.77
C GLU A 279 -21.02 25.74 16.53
N MET A 280 -20.14 25.57 15.54
CA MET A 280 -19.15 26.56 15.09
C MET A 280 -18.21 27.03 16.20
N ARG A 281 -17.91 26.16 17.16
CA ARG A 281 -16.99 26.46 18.26
C ARG A 281 -15.57 26.65 17.73
N GLN A 282 -14.80 27.54 18.36
CA GLN A 282 -13.39 27.75 18.04
C GLN A 282 -12.48 26.72 18.74
N THR A 283 -13.03 25.91 19.65
CA THR A 283 -12.32 24.82 20.33
C THR A 283 -12.58 23.51 19.61
N TYR A 284 -11.50 22.81 19.26
CA TYR A 284 -11.58 21.49 18.65
C TYR A 284 -12.04 20.43 19.66
N THR A 285 -12.99 19.60 19.27
CA THR A 285 -13.41 18.40 19.97
C THR A 285 -13.21 17.22 19.04
N PRO A 286 -12.26 16.30 19.31
CA PRO A 286 -12.01 15.17 18.42
C PRO A 286 -13.20 14.22 18.35
N ALA A 287 -13.41 13.58 17.21
CA ALA A 287 -14.31 12.44 17.12
C ALA A 287 -13.78 11.26 17.95
N GLU A 288 -14.67 10.50 18.56
CA GLU A 288 -14.34 9.29 19.36
C GLU A 288 -14.09 8.06 18.46
N SER A 289 -13.30 8.25 17.38
CA SER A 289 -12.96 7.23 16.38
C SER A 289 -11.75 7.69 15.56
N ALA A 290 -11.23 6.83 14.67
CA ALA A 290 -10.24 7.21 13.66
C ALA A 290 -10.68 8.40 12.79
N GLY A 291 -11.98 8.71 12.75
CA GLY A 291 -12.53 9.90 12.12
C GLY A 291 -11.93 11.21 12.60
N ALA A 292 -11.35 11.27 13.84
CA ALA A 292 -10.66 12.45 14.35
C ALA A 292 -9.46 12.88 13.49
N TRP A 293 -8.84 11.97 12.77
CA TRP A 293 -7.66 12.24 11.93
C TRP A 293 -8.01 12.73 10.51
N GLN A 294 -9.29 12.94 10.18
CA GLN A 294 -9.69 13.63 8.97
C GLN A 294 -9.41 15.15 9.10
N ILE A 295 -8.54 15.68 8.24
CA ILE A 295 -8.15 17.10 8.32
C ILE A 295 -9.18 17.98 7.62
N GLY A 296 -9.40 17.76 6.34
CA GLY A 296 -10.32 18.53 5.51
C GLY A 296 -11.61 17.80 5.20
N THR A 297 -12.54 18.52 4.58
CA THR A 297 -13.76 17.93 4.02
C THR A 297 -13.41 16.76 3.11
N VAL A 298 -14.13 15.66 3.24
CA VAL A 298 -13.88 14.45 2.45
C VAL A 298 -13.96 14.77 0.93
N PRO A 299 -12.94 14.42 0.14
CA PRO A 299 -12.93 14.65 -1.30
C PRO A 299 -13.73 13.56 -2.02
N VAL A 300 -15.06 13.66 -2.01
CA VAL A 300 -16.00 12.61 -2.43
C VAL A 300 -15.69 12.05 -3.81
N LEU A 301 -15.35 12.89 -4.80
CA LEU A 301 -15.04 12.44 -6.16
C LEU A 301 -13.78 11.55 -6.23
N SER A 302 -12.76 11.81 -5.41
CA SER A 302 -11.57 10.96 -5.36
C SER A 302 -11.75 9.75 -4.44
N ALA A 303 -12.81 9.75 -3.63
CA ALA A 303 -13.16 8.65 -2.75
C ALA A 303 -14.14 7.64 -3.40
N ALA A 304 -14.96 8.12 -4.35
CA ALA A 304 -16.00 7.31 -5.00
C ALA A 304 -15.48 6.04 -5.68
N PRO A 305 -14.37 6.03 -6.45
CA PRO A 305 -13.87 4.79 -7.06
C PRO A 305 -13.60 3.69 -6.04
N LEU A 306 -13.09 4.05 -4.85
CA LEU A 306 -12.84 3.08 -3.78
C LEU A 306 -14.11 2.38 -3.34
N TRP A 307 -15.25 3.09 -3.32
CA TRP A 307 -16.54 2.50 -2.99
C TRP A 307 -16.89 1.35 -3.93
N GLY A 308 -16.77 1.58 -5.24
CA GLY A 308 -17.06 0.56 -6.26
C GLY A 308 -16.07 -0.61 -6.24
N VAL A 309 -14.78 -0.34 -6.07
CA VAL A 309 -13.76 -1.41 -6.02
C VAL A 309 -13.97 -2.35 -4.83
N LEU A 310 -14.41 -1.85 -3.69
CA LEU A 310 -14.68 -2.69 -2.53
C LEU A 310 -15.78 -3.72 -2.79
N ASP A 311 -16.69 -3.52 -3.75
CA ASP A 311 -17.65 -4.55 -4.18
C ASP A 311 -16.94 -5.77 -4.79
N LEU A 312 -15.84 -5.56 -5.52
CA LEU A 312 -15.04 -6.65 -6.09
C LEU A 312 -14.31 -7.43 -4.99
N VAL A 313 -13.76 -6.71 -4.00
CA VAL A 313 -13.10 -7.33 -2.85
C VAL A 313 -14.07 -8.15 -2.02
N ASP A 314 -15.26 -7.59 -1.73
CA ASP A 314 -16.33 -8.27 -0.98
C ASP A 314 -16.83 -9.53 -1.69
N ALA A 315 -16.91 -9.49 -3.03
CA ALA A 315 -17.38 -10.62 -3.84
C ALA A 315 -16.43 -11.83 -3.80
N VAL A 316 -15.12 -11.60 -3.69
CA VAL A 316 -14.10 -12.68 -3.72
C VAL A 316 -13.59 -13.03 -2.33
N GLY A 317 -13.33 -12.03 -1.50
CA GLY A 317 -12.70 -12.14 -0.19
C GLY A 317 -11.17 -12.09 -0.25
N MET A 318 -10.57 -11.47 0.78
CA MET A 318 -9.13 -11.23 0.84
C MET A 318 -8.30 -12.51 0.86
N ASP A 319 -8.76 -13.58 1.51
CA ASP A 319 -8.00 -14.84 1.58
C ASP A 319 -7.80 -15.45 0.20
N ARG A 320 -8.85 -15.47 -0.63
CA ARG A 320 -8.77 -15.98 -2.00
C ARG A 320 -7.90 -15.10 -2.90
N LEU A 321 -8.00 -13.77 -2.74
CA LEU A 321 -7.12 -12.82 -3.45
C LEU A 321 -5.66 -13.06 -3.06
N ARG A 322 -5.39 -13.26 -1.77
CA ARG A 322 -4.04 -13.56 -1.26
C ARG A 322 -3.50 -14.87 -1.80
N ASP A 323 -4.29 -15.94 -1.78
CA ASP A 323 -3.89 -17.26 -2.28
C ASP A 323 -3.54 -17.20 -3.77
N ARG A 324 -4.37 -16.50 -4.57
CA ARG A 324 -4.08 -16.27 -5.99
C ARG A 324 -2.80 -15.45 -6.18
N SER A 325 -2.59 -14.38 -5.41
CA SER A 325 -1.39 -13.56 -5.46
C SER A 325 -0.12 -14.38 -5.16
N LYS A 326 -0.17 -15.26 -4.13
CA LYS A 326 0.93 -16.18 -3.81
C LYS A 326 1.23 -17.13 -4.96
N ALA A 327 0.19 -17.68 -5.60
CA ALA A 327 0.34 -18.62 -6.71
C ALA A 327 0.91 -17.93 -7.95
N LEU A 328 0.40 -16.77 -8.32
CA LEU A 328 0.88 -15.99 -9.48
C LEU A 328 2.34 -15.54 -9.29
N THR A 329 2.69 -15.01 -8.11
CA THR A 329 4.08 -14.61 -7.81
C THR A 329 5.04 -15.81 -7.74
N ALA A 330 4.56 -16.98 -7.29
CA ALA A 330 5.36 -18.20 -7.28
C ALA A 330 5.63 -18.69 -8.72
N TYR A 331 4.62 -18.65 -9.58
CA TYR A 331 4.76 -19.03 -10.99
C TYR A 331 5.69 -18.06 -11.73
N LEU A 332 5.56 -16.77 -11.49
CA LEU A 332 6.46 -15.75 -12.05
C LEU A 332 7.92 -16.03 -11.66
N ILE A 333 8.20 -16.26 -10.37
CA ILE A 333 9.55 -16.60 -9.88
C ILE A 333 10.08 -17.88 -10.54
N TYR A 334 9.24 -18.91 -10.65
CA TYR A 334 9.60 -20.16 -11.31
C TYR A 334 10.02 -19.93 -12.77
N LEU A 335 9.24 -19.15 -13.54
CA LEU A 335 9.57 -18.88 -14.94
C LEU A 335 10.84 -18.05 -15.08
N VAL A 336 11.09 -17.07 -14.20
CA VAL A 336 12.35 -16.31 -14.20
C VAL A 336 13.54 -17.24 -13.98
N ASP A 337 13.48 -18.12 -12.98
CA ASP A 337 14.57 -19.06 -12.68
C ASP A 337 14.87 -20.04 -13.83
N GLU A 338 13.81 -20.45 -14.53
CA GLU A 338 13.91 -21.47 -15.57
C GLU A 338 14.30 -20.92 -16.94
N ARG A 339 13.95 -19.65 -17.21
CA ARG A 339 14.06 -19.07 -18.57
C ARG A 339 15.02 -17.88 -18.65
N LEU A 340 15.30 -17.18 -17.56
CA LEU A 340 16.04 -15.91 -17.58
C LEU A 340 17.34 -15.99 -16.77
N PRO A 341 18.37 -16.73 -17.26
CA PRO A 341 19.60 -16.94 -16.49
C PRO A 341 20.46 -15.67 -16.26
N SER A 342 20.19 -14.60 -17.02
CA SER A 342 20.83 -13.28 -16.83
C SER A 342 20.16 -12.43 -15.76
N CYS A 343 18.99 -12.84 -15.24
CA CYS A 343 18.23 -12.11 -14.25
C CYS A 343 18.38 -12.72 -12.85
N THR A 344 18.19 -11.89 -11.84
CA THR A 344 18.12 -12.31 -10.43
C THR A 344 16.77 -11.91 -9.84
N VAL A 345 16.14 -12.83 -9.10
CA VAL A 345 14.94 -12.49 -8.33
C VAL A 345 15.36 -11.84 -7.02
N GLY A 346 15.06 -10.54 -6.86
CA GLY A 346 15.35 -9.75 -5.66
C GLY A 346 14.27 -9.87 -4.56
N THR A 347 13.15 -10.53 -4.87
CA THR A 347 12.03 -10.75 -3.93
C THR A 347 12.24 -12.01 -3.10
N PRO A 348 11.89 -12.02 -1.79
CA PRO A 348 11.93 -13.24 -0.99
C PRO A 348 11.08 -14.37 -1.58
N ARG A 349 11.68 -15.57 -1.66
CA ARG A 349 11.03 -16.73 -2.30
C ARG A 349 9.92 -17.35 -1.47
N ALA A 350 10.00 -17.26 -0.15
CA ALA A 350 8.95 -17.76 0.74
C ALA A 350 7.65 -16.94 0.57
N PRO A 351 6.49 -17.56 0.26
CA PRO A 351 5.24 -16.86 0.02
C PRO A 351 4.78 -15.97 1.18
N GLU A 352 5.12 -16.33 2.41
CA GLU A 352 4.80 -15.59 3.62
C GLU A 352 5.67 -14.34 3.79
N ARG A 353 6.85 -14.32 3.16
CA ARG A 353 7.81 -13.20 3.22
C ARG A 353 7.72 -12.26 2.01
N ARG A 354 6.72 -12.38 1.15
CA ARG A 354 6.53 -11.48 -0.01
C ARG A 354 5.11 -10.95 -0.14
N GLY A 355 5.00 -9.77 -0.76
CA GLY A 355 3.75 -9.13 -1.15
C GLY A 355 3.21 -9.63 -2.50
N GLY A 356 2.66 -8.69 -3.30
CA GLY A 356 1.96 -8.98 -4.56
C GLY A 356 2.77 -8.73 -5.84
N HIS A 357 4.04 -8.32 -5.74
CA HIS A 357 4.91 -8.10 -6.90
C HIS A 357 6.25 -8.82 -6.75
N VAL A 358 6.97 -8.93 -7.85
CA VAL A 358 8.30 -9.56 -7.93
C VAL A 358 9.28 -8.55 -8.53
N ALA A 359 10.41 -8.36 -7.86
CA ALA A 359 11.55 -7.61 -8.35
C ALA A 359 12.44 -8.53 -9.19
N ILE A 360 12.69 -8.17 -10.45
CA ILE A 360 13.62 -8.84 -11.34
C ILE A 360 14.79 -7.89 -11.55
N GLU A 361 15.98 -8.30 -11.13
CA GLU A 361 17.19 -7.49 -11.23
C GLU A 361 17.95 -7.82 -12.51
N HIS A 362 18.33 -6.78 -13.23
CA HIS A 362 19.16 -6.84 -14.43
C HIS A 362 19.97 -5.54 -14.57
N PRO A 363 21.25 -5.56 -14.94
CA PRO A 363 22.05 -4.34 -15.09
C PRO A 363 21.43 -3.27 -16.01
N GLU A 364 20.69 -3.70 -17.03
CA GLU A 364 20.00 -2.86 -18.01
C GLU A 364 18.50 -2.71 -17.71
N ALA A 365 18.07 -2.85 -16.45
CA ALA A 365 16.66 -2.91 -16.09
C ALA A 365 15.81 -1.74 -16.62
N TYR A 366 16.38 -0.52 -16.65
CA TYR A 366 15.69 0.64 -17.22
C TYR A 366 15.36 0.45 -18.70
N ARG A 367 16.38 0.11 -19.52
CA ARG A 367 16.22 -0.11 -20.96
C ARG A 367 15.33 -1.32 -21.26
N VAL A 368 15.45 -2.39 -20.44
CA VAL A 368 14.58 -3.57 -20.52
C VAL A 368 13.13 -3.18 -20.26
N SER A 369 12.85 -2.30 -19.28
CA SER A 369 11.48 -1.84 -19.00
C SER A 369 10.88 -1.06 -20.18
N LEU A 370 11.68 -0.25 -20.86
CA LEU A 370 11.25 0.48 -22.09
C LEU A 370 10.97 -0.49 -23.24
N ALA A 371 11.87 -1.47 -23.48
CA ALA A 371 11.70 -2.46 -24.52
C ALA A 371 10.47 -3.37 -24.30
N LEU A 372 10.13 -3.67 -23.04
CA LEU A 372 8.90 -4.39 -22.67
C LEU A 372 7.66 -3.56 -22.95
N LYS A 373 7.67 -2.29 -22.56
CA LYS A 373 6.55 -1.36 -22.78
C LYS A 373 6.21 -1.23 -24.27
N ASP A 374 7.20 -1.09 -25.13
CA ASP A 374 7.01 -1.03 -26.60
C ASP A 374 6.45 -2.34 -27.17
N ARG A 375 6.54 -3.45 -26.44
CA ARG A 375 5.96 -4.75 -26.78
C ARG A 375 4.63 -5.03 -26.09
N GLY A 376 4.03 -4.01 -25.46
CA GLY A 376 2.73 -4.13 -24.78
C GLY A 376 2.78 -4.83 -23.42
N VAL A 377 3.96 -4.91 -22.77
CA VAL A 377 4.12 -5.39 -21.40
C VAL A 377 4.40 -4.18 -20.49
N VAL A 378 3.39 -3.71 -19.79
CA VAL A 378 3.51 -2.55 -18.91
C VAL A 378 4.07 -2.98 -17.55
N VAL A 379 5.26 -2.50 -17.25
CA VAL A 379 6.02 -2.72 -16.02
C VAL A 379 6.67 -1.42 -15.58
N ASP A 380 7.18 -1.34 -14.36
CA ASP A 380 7.97 -0.18 -13.95
C ASP A 380 9.43 -0.53 -13.61
N PHE A 381 10.26 0.50 -13.66
CA PHE A 381 11.67 0.44 -13.27
C PHE A 381 11.86 1.07 -11.89
N ARG A 382 12.70 0.46 -11.07
CA ARG A 382 13.18 1.04 -9.81
C ARG A 382 14.70 0.99 -9.74
N PRO A 383 15.33 2.16 -9.53
CA PRO A 383 16.77 2.24 -9.42
C PRO A 383 17.34 1.32 -8.32
N PRO A 384 18.57 0.80 -8.49
CA PRO A 384 19.42 1.02 -9.68
C PRO A 384 19.12 0.03 -10.83
N ASP A 385 18.54 -1.13 -10.59
CA ASP A 385 18.61 -2.29 -11.46
C ASP A 385 17.37 -3.21 -11.45
N VAL A 386 16.21 -2.72 -10.99
CA VAL A 386 15.00 -3.54 -10.82
C VAL A 386 13.93 -3.21 -11.85
N VAL A 387 13.44 -4.24 -12.56
CA VAL A 387 12.12 -4.24 -13.20
C VAL A 387 11.14 -4.92 -12.25
N ARG A 388 10.04 -4.23 -11.89
CA ARG A 388 9.00 -4.83 -11.05
C ARG A 388 7.88 -5.37 -11.93
N LEU A 389 7.47 -6.61 -11.66
CA LEU A 389 6.30 -7.23 -12.26
C LEU A 389 5.28 -7.52 -11.18
N CYS A 390 4.08 -6.97 -11.34
CA CYS A 390 2.96 -7.14 -10.42
C CYS A 390 1.86 -7.98 -11.08
N PRO A 391 1.85 -9.31 -10.90
CA PRO A 391 0.75 -10.14 -11.36
C PRO A 391 -0.44 -9.96 -10.40
N SER A 392 -1.20 -8.86 -10.61
CA SER A 392 -2.34 -8.52 -9.78
C SER A 392 -3.39 -9.66 -9.78
N PRO A 393 -3.83 -10.15 -8.60
CA PRO A 393 -4.80 -11.24 -8.53
C PRO A 393 -6.18 -10.87 -9.05
N TYR A 394 -6.44 -9.58 -9.26
CA TYR A 394 -7.72 -9.08 -9.74
C TYR A 394 -7.93 -9.29 -11.23
N PHE A 395 -6.89 -9.09 -12.07
CA PHE A 395 -7.04 -9.04 -13.52
C PHE A 395 -5.94 -9.74 -14.31
N ILE A 396 -4.84 -10.21 -13.67
CA ILE A 396 -3.77 -10.96 -14.33
C ILE A 396 -3.96 -12.46 -14.10
N GLY A 397 -3.79 -13.24 -15.18
CA GLY A 397 -3.80 -14.69 -15.16
C GLY A 397 -2.41 -15.32 -15.24
N PHE A 398 -2.35 -16.65 -15.17
CA PHE A 398 -1.12 -17.42 -15.35
C PHE A 398 -0.63 -17.34 -16.81
N GLU A 399 -1.55 -17.31 -17.78
CA GLU A 399 -1.23 -17.12 -19.19
C GLU A 399 -0.59 -15.75 -19.43
N ASP A 400 -1.09 -14.69 -18.78
CA ASP A 400 -0.51 -13.35 -18.88
C ASP A 400 0.91 -13.30 -18.28
N VAL A 401 1.14 -13.97 -17.15
CA VAL A 401 2.47 -14.11 -16.56
C VAL A 401 3.41 -14.85 -17.51
N TYR A 402 2.93 -15.94 -18.14
CA TYR A 402 3.72 -16.67 -19.13
C TYR A 402 4.09 -15.79 -20.32
N ASP A 403 3.13 -15.10 -20.93
CA ASP A 403 3.34 -14.24 -22.10
C ASP A 403 4.29 -13.07 -21.78
N ALA A 404 4.20 -12.49 -20.57
CA ALA A 404 5.11 -11.44 -20.12
C ALA A 404 6.56 -11.94 -20.00
N ILE A 405 6.77 -13.12 -19.44
CA ILE A 405 8.11 -13.71 -19.32
C ILE A 405 8.65 -14.16 -20.68
N GLU A 406 7.81 -14.69 -21.57
CA GLU A 406 8.22 -15.01 -22.95
C GLU A 406 8.67 -13.74 -23.70
N THR A 407 7.96 -12.63 -23.51
CA THR A 407 8.35 -11.34 -24.09
C THR A 407 9.67 -10.81 -23.50
N LEU A 408 9.85 -10.94 -22.16
CA LEU A 408 11.09 -10.54 -21.50
C LEU A 408 12.27 -11.40 -21.95
N GLU A 409 12.10 -12.71 -22.11
CA GLU A 409 13.12 -13.61 -22.65
C GLU A 409 13.56 -13.15 -24.06
N ALA A 410 12.60 -12.88 -24.94
CA ALA A 410 12.91 -12.38 -26.29
C ALA A 410 13.63 -11.02 -26.29
N VAL A 411 13.24 -10.10 -25.38
CA VAL A 411 13.93 -8.79 -25.22
C VAL A 411 15.40 -8.99 -24.83
N LEU A 412 15.67 -9.95 -23.94
CA LEU A 412 17.03 -10.22 -23.46
C LEU A 412 17.86 -11.01 -24.46
N GLU A 413 17.31 -12.05 -25.11
CA GLU A 413 18.00 -12.86 -26.09
C GLU A 413 18.40 -12.07 -27.36
N ASP A 414 17.49 -11.20 -27.84
CA ASP A 414 17.70 -10.34 -28.99
C ASP A 414 18.51 -9.09 -28.66
N ALA A 415 18.84 -8.86 -27.39
CA ALA A 415 19.43 -7.63 -26.87
C ALA A 415 18.66 -6.35 -27.30
N ALA A 416 17.34 -6.47 -27.48
CA ALA A 416 16.49 -5.40 -28.01
C ALA A 416 16.43 -4.16 -27.13
N TYR A 417 16.84 -4.28 -25.86
CA TYR A 417 16.98 -3.16 -24.94
C TYR A 417 18.13 -2.21 -25.33
N GLU A 418 19.11 -2.64 -26.16
CA GLU A 418 20.23 -1.81 -26.60
C GLU A 418 19.78 -0.65 -27.52
N ASP A 419 18.59 -0.75 -28.11
CA ASP A 419 18.03 0.31 -28.96
C ASP A 419 17.52 1.53 -28.15
N TYR A 420 17.49 1.45 -26.81
CA TYR A 420 16.96 2.50 -25.91
C TYR A 420 18.08 3.28 -25.22
N ASP A 421 17.79 4.53 -24.85
CA ASP A 421 18.74 5.39 -24.14
C ASP A 421 18.99 4.88 -22.70
N GLU A 422 20.23 5.06 -22.22
CA GLU A 422 20.61 4.75 -20.84
C GLU A 422 20.17 5.83 -19.83
N GLN A 423 19.84 7.04 -20.32
CA GLN A 423 19.39 8.11 -19.42
C GLN A 423 17.98 7.87 -18.93
N VAL A 424 17.85 7.78 -17.60
CA VAL A 424 16.55 7.66 -16.95
C VAL A 424 15.78 8.97 -17.10
N GLU A 425 14.76 9.00 -17.95
CA GLU A 425 13.85 10.13 -18.13
C GLU A 425 12.56 9.90 -17.34
N GLY A 426 12.34 10.69 -16.27
CA GLY A 426 11.03 10.82 -15.63
C GLY A 426 10.57 9.63 -14.78
N VAL A 427 9.25 9.59 -14.57
CA VAL A 427 8.54 8.49 -13.88
C VAL A 427 8.12 7.46 -14.92
N THR A 428 8.51 6.22 -14.70
CA THR A 428 8.01 5.10 -15.51
C THR A 428 6.75 4.54 -14.89
#